data_b2acb551eccd49c1ad72b97f13b72391
#
_entry.id   b2acb551eccd49c1ad72b97f13b72391
#
_cell.length_a   1.000
_cell.length_b   1.000
_cell.length_c   1.000
_cell.angle_alpha   90.00
_cell.angle_beta   90.00
_cell.angle_gamma   90.00
#
_symmetry.space_group_name_H-M   'P 1'
#
loop_
_entity.id
_entity.type
_entity.pdbx_description
1 polymer ?
#
loop_
_entity_poly.entity_id
_entity_poly.type
_entity_poly.pdbx_seq_one_letter_code
_entity_poly.pdbx_strand_id
1 'polypeptide(L)'
;MKVDAGIGTKLRDIPEQAKQLEKKGYDGLRTAEMNHDPFFPLLLAAEHTQTVEIATSIAVAFARSPMNLANIGHDLNAYSKGRFTLGLGSQIKPHITKRFSMQWGSPASQMRELILAMRAIWANWYEKEPLEFVGEYYKHTLMTPAFTPEDIEFGAPKVLSLIHI
;
A
#
# COMPACT_ATOMS: atom_id res chain seq x y z
N MET A 1 -2.33 -4.46 24.09
CA MET A 1 -1.22 -4.52 23.12
C MET A 1 -1.78 -5.17 21.87
N LYS A 2 -1.58 -4.61 20.68
CA LYS A 2 -1.99 -5.25 19.42
C LYS A 2 -0.95 -6.29 19.01
N VAL A 3 -1.42 -7.45 18.52
CA VAL A 3 -0.57 -8.55 18.05
C VAL A 3 -0.95 -8.93 16.62
N ASP A 4 0.02 -8.83 15.72
CA ASP A 4 -0.18 -9.13 14.30
C ASP A 4 0.44 -10.49 13.93
N ALA A 5 -0.13 -11.15 12.94
CA ALA A 5 0.38 -12.39 12.36
C ALA A 5 0.82 -12.18 10.91
N GLY A 6 1.91 -12.83 10.51
CA GLY A 6 2.26 -12.97 9.11
C GLY A 6 1.36 -13.97 8.40
N ILE A 7 0.89 -13.65 7.19
CA ILE A 7 0.21 -14.59 6.31
C ILE A 7 1.12 -15.03 5.17
N GLY A 8 0.87 -16.24 4.67
CA GLY A 8 1.68 -16.83 3.60
C GLY A 8 1.48 -16.17 2.24
N THR A 9 2.14 -16.74 1.23
CA THR A 9 2.10 -16.23 -0.16
C THR A 9 1.39 -17.17 -1.12
N LYS A 10 1.01 -18.38 -0.69
CA LYS A 10 0.23 -19.32 -1.50
C LYS A 10 -1.23 -18.89 -1.49
N LEU A 11 -1.67 -18.22 -2.55
CA LEU A 11 -3.00 -17.60 -2.62
C LEU A 11 -4.15 -18.55 -2.28
N ARG A 12 -4.06 -19.83 -2.65
CA ARG A 12 -5.10 -20.83 -2.35
C ARG A 12 -5.30 -21.09 -0.86
N ASP A 13 -4.25 -20.90 -0.05
CA ASP A 13 -4.27 -21.19 1.37
C ASP A 13 -4.69 -19.97 2.21
N ILE A 14 -4.66 -18.77 1.63
CA ILE A 14 -4.93 -17.49 2.33
C ILE A 14 -6.34 -17.44 2.93
N PRO A 15 -7.42 -17.82 2.22
CA PRO A 15 -8.77 -17.75 2.77
C PRO A 15 -8.92 -18.45 4.11
N GLU A 16 -8.43 -19.67 4.20
CA GLU A 16 -8.53 -20.48 5.42
C GLU A 16 -7.57 -19.97 6.50
N GLN A 17 -6.33 -19.63 6.11
CA GLN A 17 -5.33 -19.08 7.04
C GLN A 17 -5.82 -17.78 7.68
N ALA A 18 -6.39 -16.86 6.91
CA ALA A 18 -6.88 -15.59 7.40
C ALA A 18 -8.03 -15.77 8.41
N LYS A 19 -9.02 -16.62 8.09
CA LYS A 19 -10.12 -16.97 9.03
C LYS A 19 -9.61 -17.55 10.34
N GLN A 20 -8.63 -18.46 10.26
CA GLN A 20 -8.07 -19.11 11.45
C GLN A 20 -7.32 -18.11 12.34
N LEU A 21 -6.55 -17.18 11.74
CA LEU A 21 -5.81 -16.17 12.47
C LEU A 21 -6.76 -15.15 13.13
N GLU A 22 -7.80 -14.69 12.42
CA GLU A 22 -8.84 -13.85 13.01
C GLU A 22 -9.54 -14.55 14.17
N LYS A 23 -9.94 -15.83 14.03
CA LYS A 23 -10.56 -16.63 15.10
C LYS A 23 -9.65 -16.83 16.31
N LYS A 24 -8.31 -16.85 16.11
CA LYS A 24 -7.32 -16.91 17.20
C LYS A 24 -7.15 -15.59 17.94
N GLY A 25 -7.78 -14.51 17.47
CA GLY A 25 -7.76 -13.20 18.12
C GLY A 25 -6.53 -12.34 17.78
N TYR A 26 -5.90 -12.55 16.64
CA TYR A 26 -4.90 -11.60 16.14
C TYR A 26 -5.57 -10.29 15.73
N ASP A 27 -4.89 -9.17 15.97
CA ASP A 27 -5.38 -7.82 15.66
C ASP A 27 -5.14 -7.44 14.19
N GLY A 28 -4.10 -8.00 13.58
CA GLY A 28 -3.74 -7.69 12.20
C GLY A 28 -3.06 -8.83 11.46
N LEU A 29 -3.18 -8.79 10.12
CA LEU A 29 -2.53 -9.72 9.19
C LEU A 29 -1.55 -8.95 8.31
N ARG A 30 -0.31 -9.45 8.21
CA ARG A 30 0.78 -8.77 7.52
C ARG A 30 1.36 -9.62 6.41
N THR A 31 1.67 -8.99 5.27
CA THR A 31 2.41 -9.60 4.17
C THR A 31 3.76 -8.91 3.97
N ALA A 32 4.75 -9.65 3.46
CA ALA A 32 6.04 -9.11 3.04
C ALA A 32 6.26 -9.35 1.55
N GLU A 33 6.82 -8.37 0.85
CA GLU A 33 7.20 -8.51 -0.54
C GLU A 33 8.56 -9.17 -0.68
N MET A 34 8.56 -10.45 -1.02
CA MET A 34 9.76 -11.25 -1.24
C MET A 34 9.81 -11.75 -2.70
N ASN A 35 9.27 -12.92 -2.96
CA ASN A 35 9.19 -13.58 -4.26
C ASN A 35 7.79 -13.52 -4.89
N HIS A 36 6.83 -12.91 -4.19
CA HIS A 36 5.45 -12.70 -4.62
C HIS A 36 5.02 -11.26 -4.37
N ASP A 37 3.97 -10.83 -5.07
CA ASP A 37 3.32 -9.55 -4.83
C ASP A 37 2.64 -9.55 -3.45
N PRO A 38 2.80 -8.50 -2.62
CA PRO A 38 2.28 -8.47 -1.27
C PRO A 38 0.78 -8.15 -1.18
N PHE A 39 0.16 -7.63 -2.24
CA PHE A 39 -1.22 -7.13 -2.20
C PHE A 39 -2.27 -8.20 -2.45
N PHE A 40 -2.00 -9.17 -3.33
CA PHE A 40 -2.96 -10.25 -3.62
C PHE A 40 -3.34 -11.09 -2.40
N PRO A 41 -2.42 -11.51 -1.53
CA PRO A 41 -2.81 -12.18 -0.29
C PRO A 41 -3.69 -11.33 0.62
N LEU A 42 -3.46 -10.00 0.66
CA LEU A 42 -4.26 -9.09 1.49
C LEU A 42 -5.67 -8.91 0.94
N LEU A 43 -5.85 -8.90 -0.39
CA LEU A 43 -7.18 -8.87 -0.99
C LEU A 43 -8.00 -10.10 -0.56
N LEU A 44 -7.40 -11.30 -0.64
CA LEU A 44 -8.04 -12.53 -0.18
C LEU A 44 -8.29 -12.55 1.32
N ALA A 45 -7.37 -12.00 2.12
CA ALA A 45 -7.58 -11.87 3.55
C ALA A 45 -8.73 -10.90 3.87
N ALA A 46 -8.81 -9.76 3.16
CA ALA A 46 -9.91 -8.79 3.31
C ALA A 46 -11.28 -9.42 3.03
N GLU A 47 -11.38 -10.23 1.97
CA GLU A 47 -12.59 -10.95 1.58
C GLU A 47 -13.08 -11.94 2.65
N HIS A 48 -12.15 -12.57 3.36
CA HIS A 48 -12.44 -13.71 4.25
C HIS A 48 -12.35 -13.38 5.74
N THR A 49 -12.18 -12.10 6.09
CA THR A 49 -12.13 -11.60 7.47
C THR A 49 -13.02 -10.37 7.65
N GLN A 50 -13.41 -10.08 8.90
CA GLN A 50 -14.35 -8.99 9.20
C GLN A 50 -13.73 -7.86 10.03
N THR A 51 -12.79 -8.15 10.91
CA THR A 51 -12.34 -7.24 11.96
C THR A 51 -10.83 -6.98 11.96
N VAL A 52 -10.02 -7.94 11.54
CA VAL A 52 -8.56 -7.78 11.56
C VAL A 52 -8.08 -6.70 10.61
N GLU A 53 -7.13 -5.90 11.06
CA GLU A 53 -6.39 -4.98 10.19
C GLU A 53 -5.54 -5.78 9.20
N ILE A 54 -5.41 -5.31 7.98
CA ILE A 54 -4.54 -5.90 6.97
C ILE A 54 -3.47 -4.90 6.55
N ALA A 55 -2.23 -5.35 6.37
CA ALA A 55 -1.18 -4.42 5.94
C ALA A 55 -0.04 -5.11 5.19
N THR A 56 0.65 -4.34 4.36
CA THR A 56 1.96 -4.72 3.88
C THR A 56 3.04 -4.43 4.93
N SER A 57 3.99 -5.35 5.11
CA SER A 57 5.13 -5.18 6.01
C SER A 57 6.39 -5.83 5.42
N ILE A 58 6.89 -5.33 4.33
CA ILE A 58 6.55 -4.10 3.58
C ILE A 58 6.20 -4.40 2.12
N ALA A 59 5.59 -3.45 1.43
CA ALA A 59 5.64 -3.38 -0.03
C ALA A 59 6.85 -2.54 -0.47
N VAL A 60 7.52 -2.95 -1.54
CA VAL A 60 8.70 -2.25 -2.07
C VAL A 60 8.25 -0.98 -2.80
N ALA A 61 8.44 0.17 -2.16
CA ALA A 61 7.95 1.47 -2.64
C ALA A 61 8.57 1.84 -4.00
N PHE A 62 9.90 1.75 -4.12
CA PHE A 62 10.62 2.23 -5.31
C PHE A 62 10.52 1.31 -6.53
N ALA A 63 9.84 0.19 -6.39
CA ALA A 63 9.46 -0.67 -7.52
C ALA A 63 8.17 -0.21 -8.22
N ARG A 64 7.47 0.81 -7.67
CA ARG A 64 6.16 1.29 -8.15
C ARG A 64 6.10 2.80 -8.21
N SER A 65 5.20 3.35 -9.04
CA SER A 65 4.91 4.78 -9.03
C SER A 65 3.98 5.16 -7.87
N PRO A 66 3.99 6.45 -7.42
CA PRO A 66 3.01 6.93 -6.44
C PRO A 66 1.56 6.70 -6.88
N MET A 67 1.25 6.87 -8.17
CA MET A 67 -0.09 6.64 -8.71
C MET A 67 -0.52 5.17 -8.56
N ASN A 68 0.35 4.20 -8.91
CA ASN A 68 0.03 2.79 -8.73
C ASN A 68 -0.23 2.44 -7.26
N LEU A 69 0.61 2.96 -6.35
CA LEU A 69 0.44 2.72 -4.91
C LEU A 69 -0.81 3.41 -4.36
N ALA A 70 -1.15 4.60 -4.88
CA ALA A 70 -2.37 5.31 -4.49
C ALA A 70 -3.62 4.52 -4.90
N ASN A 71 -3.67 3.99 -6.13
CA ASN A 71 -4.78 3.14 -6.61
C ASN A 71 -4.91 1.87 -5.77
N ILE A 72 -3.82 1.11 -5.63
CA ILE A 72 -3.84 -0.14 -4.85
C ILE A 72 -4.25 0.14 -3.39
N GLY A 73 -3.72 1.22 -2.81
CA GLY A 73 -4.05 1.63 -1.44
C GLY A 73 -5.53 1.98 -1.29
N HIS A 74 -6.08 2.74 -2.24
CA HIS A 74 -7.49 3.07 -2.30
C HIS A 74 -8.36 1.81 -2.39
N ASP A 75 -8.12 0.97 -3.41
CA ASP A 75 -8.94 -0.23 -3.68
C ASP A 75 -8.95 -1.18 -2.48
N LEU A 76 -7.79 -1.48 -1.90
CA LEU A 76 -7.71 -2.34 -0.71
C LEU A 76 -8.35 -1.71 0.52
N ASN A 77 -8.24 -0.38 0.70
CA ASN A 77 -8.87 0.31 1.83
C ASN A 77 -10.39 0.29 1.71
N ALA A 78 -10.93 0.62 0.53
CA ALA A 78 -12.35 0.56 0.24
C ALA A 78 -12.89 -0.86 0.42
N TYR A 79 -12.25 -1.85 -0.23
CA TYR A 79 -12.66 -3.25 -0.17
C TYR A 79 -12.62 -3.84 1.25
N SER A 80 -11.61 -3.49 2.03
CA SER A 80 -11.50 -3.92 3.42
C SER A 80 -12.31 -3.10 4.42
N LYS A 81 -13.09 -2.12 3.96
CA LYS A 81 -13.88 -1.21 4.80
C LYS A 81 -13.02 -0.44 5.81
N GLY A 82 -11.94 0.18 5.32
CA GLY A 82 -11.05 1.01 6.13
C GLY A 82 -10.02 0.26 6.97
N ARG A 83 -9.88 -1.07 6.80
CA ARG A 83 -8.95 -1.90 7.59
C ARG A 83 -7.53 -1.98 7.03
N PHE A 84 -7.25 -1.37 5.87
CA PHE A 84 -5.95 -1.48 5.21
C PHE A 84 -4.95 -0.43 5.70
N THR A 85 -3.71 -0.87 5.87
CA THR A 85 -2.55 -0.01 6.13
C THR A 85 -1.45 -0.31 5.10
N LEU A 86 -1.01 0.71 4.37
CA LEU A 86 0.06 0.61 3.38
C LEU A 86 1.42 0.77 4.06
N GLY A 87 2.09 -0.33 4.36
CA GLY A 87 3.46 -0.34 4.87
C GLY A 87 4.48 -0.38 3.75
N LEU A 88 5.35 0.63 3.68
CA LEU A 88 6.30 0.87 2.61
C LEU A 88 7.75 0.74 3.08
N GLY A 89 8.61 0.19 2.22
CA GLY A 89 10.06 0.17 2.41
C GLY A 89 10.79 0.45 1.10
N SER A 90 11.99 1.04 1.19
CA SER A 90 12.79 1.41 0.02
C SER A 90 13.41 0.21 -0.70
N GLN A 91 13.60 -0.90 0.01
CA GLN A 91 14.49 -1.98 -0.41
C GLN A 91 15.94 -1.47 -0.51
N ILE A 92 16.87 -2.27 -1.03
CA ILE A 92 18.27 -1.89 -1.26
C ILE A 92 18.52 -1.58 -2.75
N LYS A 93 19.50 -0.70 -3.01
CA LYS A 93 19.84 -0.24 -4.36
C LYS A 93 19.97 -1.37 -5.40
N PRO A 94 20.71 -2.48 -5.15
CA PRO A 94 20.83 -3.55 -6.16
C PRO A 94 19.51 -4.19 -6.57
N HIS A 95 18.58 -4.34 -5.64
CA HIS A 95 17.25 -4.88 -5.95
C HIS A 95 16.44 -3.90 -6.79
N ILE A 96 16.45 -2.61 -6.45
CA ILE A 96 15.72 -1.59 -7.21
C ILE A 96 16.29 -1.46 -8.62
N THR A 97 17.63 -1.34 -8.74
CA THR A 97 18.23 -1.06 -10.05
C THR A 97 18.37 -2.28 -10.95
N LYS A 98 18.66 -3.46 -10.40
CA LYS A 98 18.98 -4.67 -11.18
C LYS A 98 17.83 -5.66 -11.30
N ARG A 99 16.97 -5.75 -10.25
CA ARG A 99 15.82 -6.67 -10.25
C ARG A 99 14.55 -5.98 -10.75
N PHE A 100 14.28 -4.74 -10.30
CA PHE A 100 13.09 -3.99 -10.70
C PHE A 100 13.34 -3.04 -11.88
N SER A 101 14.61 -2.82 -12.27
CA SER A 101 14.99 -1.90 -13.35
C SER A 101 14.49 -0.47 -13.16
N MET A 102 14.48 -0.01 -11.90
CA MET A 102 14.00 1.31 -11.51
C MET A 102 15.16 2.21 -11.07
N GLN A 103 14.92 3.53 -11.09
CA GLN A 103 15.90 4.52 -10.63
C GLN A 103 16.06 4.48 -9.11
N TRP A 104 17.26 4.80 -8.64
CA TRP A 104 17.60 4.89 -7.24
C TRP A 104 18.13 6.29 -6.91
N GLY A 105 17.46 6.98 -6.03
CA GLY A 105 17.85 8.27 -5.49
C GLY A 105 18.31 8.21 -4.03
N SER A 106 18.19 9.33 -3.32
CA SER A 106 18.34 9.37 -1.87
C SER A 106 17.12 8.71 -1.20
N PRO A 107 17.28 7.58 -0.47
CA PRO A 107 16.12 6.80 -0.03
C PRO A 107 15.15 7.58 0.85
N ALA A 108 15.66 8.40 1.78
CA ALA A 108 14.79 9.18 2.67
C ALA A 108 14.03 10.27 1.92
N SER A 109 14.73 11.05 1.08
CA SER A 109 14.10 12.10 0.27
C SER A 109 13.11 11.53 -0.74
N GLN A 110 13.50 10.46 -1.44
CA GLN A 110 12.64 9.79 -2.41
C GLN A 110 11.40 9.18 -1.76
N MET A 111 11.52 8.56 -0.57
CA MET A 111 10.38 8.01 0.16
C MET A 111 9.44 9.11 0.64
N ARG A 112 9.99 10.19 1.21
CA ARG A 112 9.20 11.34 1.63
C ARG A 112 8.39 11.90 0.46
N GLU A 113 9.05 12.10 -0.68
CA GLU A 113 8.41 12.63 -1.88
C GLU A 113 7.35 11.68 -2.44
N LEU A 114 7.61 10.37 -2.48
CA LEU A 114 6.63 9.34 -2.88
C LEU A 114 5.36 9.40 -2.03
N ILE A 115 5.51 9.50 -0.70
CA ILE A 115 4.37 9.59 0.21
C ILE A 115 3.61 10.91 0.02
N LEU A 116 4.30 12.03 -0.16
CA LEU A 116 3.66 13.33 -0.43
C LEU A 116 2.92 13.33 -1.77
N ALA A 117 3.49 12.70 -2.80
CA ALA A 117 2.83 12.53 -4.09
C ALA A 117 1.54 11.69 -3.97
N MET A 118 1.57 10.58 -3.24
CA MET A 118 0.34 9.80 -2.97
C MET A 118 -0.70 10.62 -2.23
N ARG A 119 -0.29 11.39 -1.22
CA ARG A 119 -1.21 12.26 -0.47
C ARG A 119 -1.86 13.32 -1.36
N ALA A 120 -1.10 13.93 -2.29
CA ALA A 120 -1.65 14.88 -3.25
C ALA A 120 -2.66 14.21 -4.20
N ILE A 121 -2.40 12.98 -4.63
CA ILE A 121 -3.34 12.19 -5.44
C ILE A 121 -4.61 11.92 -4.65
N TRP A 122 -4.53 11.49 -3.41
CA TRP A 122 -5.68 11.25 -2.55
C TRP A 122 -6.45 12.52 -2.21
N ALA A 123 -5.78 13.66 -1.94
CA ALA A 123 -6.43 14.95 -1.74
C ALA A 123 -7.25 15.36 -2.99
N ASN A 124 -6.71 15.11 -4.18
CA ASN A 124 -7.48 15.32 -5.41
C ASN A 124 -8.74 14.44 -5.47
N TRP A 125 -8.67 13.16 -5.11
CA TRP A 125 -9.81 12.25 -5.16
C TRP A 125 -10.88 12.55 -4.09
N TYR A 126 -10.45 12.74 -2.83
CA TYR A 126 -11.36 12.87 -1.69
C TYR A 126 -11.79 14.31 -1.41
N GLU A 127 -10.87 15.27 -1.61
CA GLU A 127 -11.06 16.66 -1.22
C GLU A 127 -11.30 17.60 -2.41
N LYS A 128 -11.21 17.04 -3.65
CA LYS A 128 -11.35 17.77 -4.91
C LYS A 128 -10.27 18.85 -5.13
N GLU A 129 -9.12 18.71 -4.48
CA GLU A 129 -8.00 19.60 -4.71
C GLU A 129 -7.39 19.41 -6.11
N PRO A 130 -6.86 20.44 -6.78
CA PRO A 130 -6.12 20.28 -8.02
C PRO A 130 -4.91 19.38 -7.84
N LEU A 131 -4.67 18.47 -8.78
CA LEU A 131 -3.46 17.64 -8.76
C LEU A 131 -2.29 18.39 -9.39
N GLU A 132 -1.49 19.07 -8.57
CA GLU A 132 -0.32 19.85 -8.97
C GLU A 132 0.90 19.49 -8.13
N PHE A 133 1.36 18.24 -8.23
CA PHE A 133 2.53 17.78 -7.51
C PHE A 133 3.76 17.77 -8.43
N VAL A 134 4.77 18.59 -8.11
CA VAL A 134 6.04 18.66 -8.84
C VAL A 134 7.19 18.55 -7.83
N GLY A 135 7.88 17.42 -7.84
CA GLY A 135 9.03 17.15 -7.00
C GLY A 135 10.28 16.83 -7.81
N GLU A 136 11.33 16.40 -7.13
CA GLU A 136 12.60 15.97 -7.74
C GLU A 136 12.49 14.59 -8.41
N TYR A 137 11.74 13.66 -7.77
CA TYR A 137 11.61 12.26 -8.20
C TYR A 137 10.29 12.00 -8.91
N TYR A 138 9.23 12.70 -8.56
CA TYR A 138 7.87 12.43 -9.05
C TYR A 138 7.17 13.70 -9.49
N LYS A 139 6.38 13.57 -10.58
CA LYS A 139 5.56 14.66 -11.09
C LYS A 139 4.16 14.12 -11.45
N HIS A 140 3.12 14.69 -10.84
CA HIS A 140 1.73 14.36 -11.09
C HIS A 140 0.93 15.65 -11.27
N THR A 141 0.52 15.95 -12.51
CA THR A 141 -0.17 17.19 -12.88
C THR A 141 -1.38 16.94 -13.78
N LEU A 142 -1.83 15.70 -13.87
CA LEU A 142 -2.97 15.32 -14.69
C LEU A 142 -3.88 14.36 -13.91
N MET A 143 -5.14 14.75 -13.76
CA MET A 143 -6.23 13.89 -13.33
C MET A 143 -7.49 14.27 -14.12
N THR A 144 -8.20 13.27 -14.59
CA THR A 144 -9.48 13.51 -15.27
C THR A 144 -10.59 12.71 -14.58
N PRO A 145 -11.86 13.09 -14.75
CA PRO A 145 -12.97 12.39 -14.09
C PRO A 145 -13.00 10.89 -14.32
N ALA A 146 -12.59 10.44 -15.52
CA ALA A 146 -12.56 9.01 -15.86
C ALA A 146 -11.53 8.18 -15.04
N PHE A 147 -10.56 8.83 -14.40
CA PHE A 147 -9.52 8.20 -13.57
C PHE A 147 -9.66 8.52 -12.09
N THR A 148 -10.75 9.20 -11.71
CA THR A 148 -11.05 9.50 -10.30
C THR A 148 -11.95 8.40 -9.74
N PRO A 149 -11.57 7.73 -8.64
CA PRO A 149 -12.41 6.72 -8.00
C PRO A 149 -13.75 7.29 -7.52
N GLU A 150 -14.80 6.48 -7.60
CA GLU A 150 -16.15 6.84 -7.14
C GLU A 150 -16.40 6.41 -5.68
N ASP A 151 -15.77 5.32 -5.24
CA ASP A 151 -15.95 4.75 -3.90
C ASP A 151 -14.96 5.39 -2.90
N ILE A 152 -15.35 6.54 -2.35
CA ILE A 152 -14.51 7.35 -1.45
C ILE A 152 -14.92 7.26 0.04
N GLU A 153 -15.85 6.39 0.41
CA GLU A 153 -16.45 6.31 1.76
C GLU A 153 -15.40 6.15 2.88
N PHE A 154 -14.37 5.33 2.63
CA PHE A 154 -13.37 4.99 3.65
C PHE A 154 -12.13 5.89 3.63
N GLY A 155 -12.05 6.85 2.70
CA GLY A 155 -10.94 7.79 2.60
C GLY A 155 -9.59 7.14 2.27
N ALA A 156 -8.51 7.90 2.48
CA ALA A 156 -7.15 7.44 2.22
C ALA A 156 -6.68 6.40 3.25
N PRO A 157 -5.96 5.35 2.84
CA PRO A 157 -5.40 4.38 3.77
C PRO A 157 -4.32 5.00 4.65
N LYS A 158 -4.11 4.40 5.82
CA LYS A 158 -2.94 4.72 6.65
C LYS A 158 -1.66 4.32 5.92
N VAL A 159 -0.63 5.14 6.04
CA VAL A 159 0.71 4.85 5.49
C VAL A 159 1.72 4.71 6.60
N LEU A 160 2.48 3.62 6.59
CA LEU A 160 3.64 3.41 7.45
C LEU A 160 4.89 3.33 6.58
N SER A 161 5.94 4.07 6.95
CA SER A 161 7.25 3.97 6.31
C SER A 161 8.24 3.30 7.27
N LEU A 162 8.96 2.28 6.79
CA LEU A 162 10.04 1.62 7.54
C LEU A 162 11.41 2.23 7.26
N ILE A 163 11.47 3.36 6.56
CA ILE A 163 12.64 4.23 6.59
C ILE A 163 12.44 5.15 7.79
N HIS A 164 13.34 5.06 8.75
CA HIS A 164 13.38 6.03 9.83
C HIS A 164 13.78 7.39 9.26
N ILE A 165 12.81 8.26 9.20
CA ILE A 165 12.95 9.65 8.75
C ILE A 165 12.85 10.51 10.01
#